data_2739669a818d702b9962259598fffc0c
#
_entry.id   2739669a818d702b9962259598fffc0c
#
_cell.length_a   1.000
_cell.length_b   1.000
_cell.length_c   1.000
_cell.angle_alpha   90.00
_cell.angle_beta   90.00
_cell.angle_gamma   90.00
#
_symmetry.space_group_name_H-M   'P 1'
#
loop_
_entity.id
_entity.type
_entity.pdbx_description
1 polymer ?
#
loop_
_entity_poly.entity_id
_entity_poly.type
_entity_poly.pdbx_seq_one_letter_code
_entity_poly.pdbx_strand_id
1 'polypeptide(L)'
;MNDTSVVPAADAPAKIEPENSLSIQADVLRMMMEGAWSNPRDLEKVKANCFKELEIVPGLAARAYYSIPYNDKGGGKSLVEGPSIKAAMTLARNWHNCFNDGRVVDEDKSNYYVNGIFFDLEANLTTIRQIKVSKFYKPKGSQGVVPRNADMMYLAVQAGISKAVRNAILASLPDWLVQAYFNKAKQLVINPPKEQGKETESIQVRVQKGKAIICKEFKVTADEMEAYITNNADCYEDDASLLTHLLGLFNGLKDGQINVDQVFRPKNAEHPEMPREKK
;
A
#
# COMPACT_ATOMS: atom_id res chain seq x y z
N MET A 1 -6.49 66.68 9.67
CA MET A 1 -5.17 66.08 9.86
C MET A 1 -5.40 64.58 9.98
N ASN A 2 -5.30 63.85 8.87
CA ASN A 2 -5.46 62.40 8.85
C ASN A 2 -4.04 61.81 8.77
N ASP A 3 -3.62 61.19 9.87
CA ASP A 3 -2.36 60.47 9.98
C ASP A 3 -2.61 59.03 9.52
N THR A 4 -2.23 58.74 8.29
CA THR A 4 -2.23 57.39 7.73
C THR A 4 -0.87 56.77 8.02
N SER A 5 -0.78 56.03 9.12
CA SER A 5 0.39 55.19 9.42
C SER A 5 0.45 54.04 8.40
N VAL A 6 1.42 54.11 7.52
CA VAL A 6 1.78 53.06 6.58
C VAL A 6 2.42 51.93 7.39
N VAL A 7 1.72 50.77 7.47
CA VAL A 7 2.28 49.50 7.99
C VAL A 7 3.34 49.04 6.98
N PRO A 8 4.59 48.81 7.38
CA PRO A 8 5.57 48.28 6.46
C PRO A 8 5.18 46.84 6.04
N ALA A 9 5.23 46.59 4.73
CA ALA A 9 5.00 45.24 4.18
C ALA A 9 5.98 44.25 4.83
N ALA A 10 5.44 43.16 5.37
CA ALA A 10 6.24 42.06 5.88
C ALA A 10 7.17 41.54 4.77
N ASP A 11 8.44 41.44 5.09
CA ASP A 11 9.48 40.94 4.16
C ASP A 11 9.04 39.58 3.62
N ALA A 12 9.01 39.46 2.29
CA ALA A 12 8.75 38.17 1.64
C ALA A 12 9.80 37.14 2.10
N PRO A 13 9.41 35.89 2.38
CA PRO A 13 10.39 34.89 2.80
C PRO A 13 11.52 34.80 1.78
N ALA A 14 12.76 34.81 2.26
CA ALA A 14 13.95 34.74 1.45
C ALA A 14 13.84 33.51 0.51
N LYS A 15 13.95 33.75 -0.81
CA LYS A 15 14.02 32.66 -1.80
C LYS A 15 15.29 31.89 -1.51
N ILE A 16 15.13 30.61 -1.14
CA ILE A 16 16.25 29.68 -1.01
C ILE A 16 16.82 29.49 -2.42
N GLU A 17 18.07 29.90 -2.62
CA GLU A 17 18.75 29.73 -3.89
C GLU A 17 18.86 28.24 -4.22
N PRO A 18 18.48 27.80 -5.44
CA PRO A 18 18.45 26.36 -5.80
C PRO A 18 19.82 25.68 -5.67
N GLU A 19 20.92 26.39 -5.83
CA GLU A 19 22.28 25.85 -5.65
C GLU A 19 22.59 25.47 -4.21
N ASN A 20 22.10 26.22 -3.22
CA ASN A 20 22.30 25.89 -1.81
C ASN A 20 21.48 24.65 -1.39
N SER A 21 20.30 24.44 -1.98
CA SER A 21 19.48 23.27 -1.69
C SER A 21 20.11 21.96 -2.21
N LEU A 22 20.78 22.00 -3.36
CA LEU A 22 21.47 20.84 -3.93
C LEU A 22 22.72 20.45 -3.12
N SER A 23 23.47 21.43 -2.61
CA SER A 23 24.65 21.16 -1.77
C SER A 23 24.27 20.51 -0.44
N ILE A 24 23.21 21.00 0.21
CA ILE A 24 22.69 20.42 1.46
C ILE A 24 22.22 18.97 1.24
N GLN A 25 21.52 18.68 0.13
CA GLN A 25 21.09 17.34 -0.19
C GLN A 25 22.27 16.38 -0.43
N ALA A 26 23.31 16.84 -1.12
CA ALA A 26 24.52 16.06 -1.36
C ALA A 26 25.27 15.74 -0.06
N ASP A 27 25.38 16.72 0.84
CA ASP A 27 26.04 16.53 2.14
C ASP A 27 25.25 15.57 3.03
N VAL A 28 23.94 15.68 3.08
CA VAL A 28 23.07 14.74 3.81
C VAL A 28 23.24 13.32 3.26
N LEU A 29 23.21 13.14 1.95
CA LEU A 29 23.40 11.84 1.32
C LEU A 29 24.77 11.24 1.65
N ARG A 30 25.83 12.04 1.59
CA ARG A 30 27.18 11.61 1.98
C ARG A 30 27.24 11.15 3.44
N MET A 31 26.69 11.94 4.37
CA MET A 31 26.61 11.57 5.79
C MET A 31 25.83 10.26 6.01
N MET A 32 24.74 10.05 5.26
CA MET A 32 23.97 8.80 5.34
C MET A 32 24.79 7.62 4.82
N MET A 33 25.55 7.76 3.74
CA MET A 33 26.43 6.71 3.20
C MET A 33 27.59 6.39 4.16
N GLU A 34 28.25 7.40 4.72
CA GLU A 34 29.31 7.22 5.71
C GLU A 34 28.77 6.51 6.97
N GLY A 35 27.58 6.90 7.43
CA GLY A 35 26.87 6.23 8.53
C GLY A 35 26.55 4.76 8.22
N ALA A 36 26.10 4.45 7.00
CA ALA A 36 25.81 3.10 6.56
C ALA A 36 27.05 2.21 6.52
N TRP A 37 28.16 2.73 6.01
CA TRP A 37 29.44 1.97 5.98
C TRP A 37 30.06 1.77 7.36
N SER A 38 29.86 2.71 8.27
CA SER A 38 30.35 2.59 9.64
C SER A 38 29.52 1.63 10.49
N ASN A 39 28.24 1.44 10.13
CA ASN A 39 27.30 0.57 10.84
C ASN A 39 26.60 -0.36 9.87
N PRO A 40 27.28 -1.37 9.33
CA PRO A 40 26.69 -2.30 8.38
C PRO A 40 25.56 -3.11 9.04
N ARG A 41 24.56 -3.46 8.24
CA ARG A 41 23.41 -4.22 8.72
C ARG A 41 23.79 -5.65 9.12
N ASP A 42 23.13 -6.10 10.16
CA ASP A 42 23.16 -7.49 10.61
C ASP A 42 21.84 -8.15 10.19
N LEU A 43 21.91 -9.09 9.25
CA LEU A 43 20.72 -9.72 8.66
C LEU A 43 19.89 -10.52 9.67
N GLU A 44 20.55 -11.12 10.69
CA GLU A 44 19.84 -11.85 11.75
C GLU A 44 19.07 -10.89 12.65
N LYS A 45 19.68 -9.76 13.03
CA LYS A 45 18.99 -8.70 13.76
C LYS A 45 17.86 -8.08 12.97
N VAL A 46 18.04 -7.83 11.67
CA VAL A 46 16.97 -7.34 10.79
C VAL A 46 15.78 -8.28 10.85
N LYS A 47 15.97 -9.56 10.62
CA LYS A 47 14.90 -10.57 10.67
C LYS A 47 14.25 -10.63 12.05
N ALA A 48 15.05 -10.68 13.11
CA ALA A 48 14.56 -10.74 14.49
C ALA A 48 13.71 -9.50 14.85
N ASN A 49 14.15 -8.30 14.46
CA ASN A 49 13.44 -7.05 14.70
C ASN A 49 12.12 -6.99 13.93
N CYS A 50 12.11 -7.40 12.64
CA CYS A 50 10.90 -7.51 11.84
C CYS A 50 9.85 -8.41 12.51
N PHE A 51 10.26 -9.56 13.00
CA PHE A 51 9.35 -10.52 13.65
C PHE A 51 8.87 -10.03 15.01
N LYS A 52 9.77 -9.47 15.81
CA LYS A 52 9.44 -8.87 17.10
C LYS A 52 8.41 -7.74 16.94
N GLU A 53 8.56 -6.87 15.92
CA GLU A 53 7.62 -5.79 15.66
C GLU A 53 6.23 -6.33 15.29
N LEU A 54 6.14 -7.42 14.50
CA LEU A 54 4.86 -8.10 14.21
C LEU A 54 4.17 -8.63 15.47
N GLU A 55 4.94 -9.11 16.44
CA GLU A 55 4.43 -9.72 17.67
C GLU A 55 3.99 -8.67 18.71
N ILE A 56 4.74 -7.57 18.84
CA ILE A 56 4.50 -6.57 19.89
C ILE A 56 3.56 -5.45 19.48
N VAL A 57 3.41 -5.16 18.15
CA VAL A 57 2.56 -4.06 17.68
C VAL A 57 1.15 -4.59 17.37
N PRO A 58 0.15 -4.20 18.17
CA PRO A 58 -1.21 -4.69 18.00
C PRO A 58 -1.76 -4.45 16.58
N GLY A 59 -2.28 -5.50 15.96
CA GLY A 59 -2.90 -5.45 14.64
C GLY A 59 -1.94 -5.18 13.48
N LEU A 60 -0.62 -5.14 13.69
CA LEU A 60 0.34 -4.97 12.59
C LEU A 60 0.30 -6.18 11.64
N ALA A 61 0.28 -7.39 12.19
CA ALA A 61 0.18 -8.62 11.40
C ALA A 61 -1.05 -8.64 10.48
N ALA A 62 -2.22 -8.22 10.99
CA ALA A 62 -3.46 -8.14 10.20
C ALA A 62 -3.40 -7.10 9.07
N ARG A 63 -2.53 -6.10 9.18
CA ARG A 63 -2.34 -5.02 8.17
C ARG A 63 -1.13 -5.26 7.27
N ALA A 64 -0.42 -6.36 7.46
CA ALA A 64 0.84 -6.61 6.78
C ALA A 64 0.69 -7.10 5.33
N TYR A 65 -0.50 -7.50 4.90
CA TYR A 65 -0.69 -8.07 3.57
C TYR A 65 -2.05 -7.68 2.97
N TYR A 66 -2.17 -7.90 1.66
CA TYR A 66 -3.42 -7.86 0.93
C TYR A 66 -3.69 -9.23 0.28
N SER A 67 -4.97 -9.52 0.01
CA SER A 67 -5.43 -10.70 -0.71
C SER A 67 -6.59 -10.27 -1.62
N ILE A 68 -6.42 -10.44 -2.93
CA ILE A 68 -7.34 -9.93 -3.95
C ILE A 68 -7.79 -11.10 -4.81
N PRO A 69 -9.10 -11.28 -5.06
CA PRO A 69 -9.59 -12.32 -5.96
C PRO A 69 -9.16 -12.01 -7.39
N TYR A 70 -8.71 -13.02 -8.08
CA TYR A 70 -8.32 -12.96 -9.48
C TYR A 70 -9.01 -14.05 -10.27
N ASN A 71 -9.65 -13.66 -11.37
CA ASN A 71 -10.25 -14.60 -12.33
C ASN A 71 -9.24 -14.83 -13.45
N ASP A 72 -8.78 -16.05 -13.59
CA ASP A 72 -7.92 -16.44 -14.69
C ASP A 72 -8.69 -16.45 -16.02
N LYS A 73 -7.99 -16.25 -17.13
CA LYS A 73 -8.55 -16.29 -18.49
C LYS A 73 -9.20 -17.64 -18.83
N GLY A 74 -8.81 -18.71 -18.13
CA GLY A 74 -9.38 -20.05 -18.23
C GLY A 74 -10.61 -20.31 -17.35
N GLY A 75 -11.14 -19.28 -16.64
CA GLY A 75 -12.29 -19.41 -15.74
C GLY A 75 -11.93 -19.92 -14.35
N GLY A 76 -10.66 -20.21 -14.07
CA GLY A 76 -10.16 -20.51 -12.73
C GLY A 76 -10.18 -19.28 -11.82
N LYS A 77 -10.44 -19.51 -10.54
CA LYS A 77 -10.38 -18.47 -9.51
C LYS A 77 -9.17 -18.70 -8.62
N SER A 78 -8.43 -17.65 -8.34
CA SER A 78 -7.27 -17.68 -7.47
C SER A 78 -7.18 -16.39 -6.64
N LEU A 79 -6.32 -16.41 -5.62
CA LEU A 79 -6.04 -15.22 -4.82
C LEU A 79 -4.66 -14.67 -5.19
N VAL A 80 -4.61 -13.40 -5.50
CA VAL A 80 -3.34 -12.65 -5.63
C VAL A 80 -3.05 -12.02 -4.28
N GLU A 81 -2.01 -12.49 -3.63
CA GLU A 81 -1.61 -12.04 -2.31
C GLU A 81 -0.24 -11.39 -2.34
N GLY A 82 0.01 -10.52 -1.38
CA GLY A 82 1.34 -9.92 -1.25
C GLY A 82 1.43 -8.97 -0.05
N PRO A 83 2.65 -8.53 0.29
CA PRO A 83 2.86 -7.57 1.36
C PRO A 83 2.19 -6.23 1.05
N SER A 84 1.54 -5.64 2.07
CA SER A 84 0.95 -4.30 1.99
C SER A 84 2.03 -3.21 2.01
N ILE A 85 1.64 -1.95 1.78
CA ILE A 85 2.56 -0.81 1.99
C ILE A 85 3.05 -0.74 3.45
N LYS A 86 2.23 -1.14 4.43
CA LYS A 86 2.62 -1.16 5.84
C LYS A 86 3.73 -2.19 6.09
N ALA A 87 3.62 -3.38 5.49
CA ALA A 87 4.69 -4.38 5.52
C ALA A 87 5.97 -3.87 4.87
N ALA A 88 5.88 -3.30 3.67
CA ALA A 88 7.04 -2.77 2.95
C ALA A 88 7.77 -1.69 3.77
N MET A 89 7.03 -0.75 4.37
CA MET A 89 7.60 0.30 5.22
C MET A 89 8.21 -0.25 6.52
N THR A 90 7.60 -1.28 7.13
CA THR A 90 8.18 -1.95 8.30
C THR A 90 9.47 -2.68 7.94
N LEU A 91 9.46 -3.40 6.83
CA LEU A 91 10.65 -4.08 6.31
C LEU A 91 11.77 -3.09 5.99
N ALA A 92 11.49 -1.99 5.29
CA ALA A 92 12.47 -0.96 4.96
C ALA A 92 13.08 -0.31 6.22
N ARG A 93 12.25 0.01 7.22
CA ARG A 93 12.71 0.58 8.49
C ARG A 93 13.65 -0.35 9.25
N ASN A 94 13.34 -1.65 9.27
CA ASN A 94 14.18 -2.65 9.92
C ASN A 94 15.37 -3.11 9.05
N TRP A 95 15.31 -2.88 7.73
CA TRP A 95 16.44 -3.11 6.83
C TRP A 95 17.59 -2.18 7.12
N HIS A 96 17.30 -0.99 7.66
CA HIS A 96 18.28 0.08 7.94
C HIS A 96 19.06 0.54 6.70
N ASN A 97 19.87 1.57 6.85
CA ASN A 97 20.79 2.05 5.83
C ASN A 97 20.18 2.12 4.42
N CYS A 98 18.93 2.58 4.34
CA CYS A 98 18.20 2.73 3.10
C CYS A 98 17.36 4.02 3.13
N PHE A 99 17.04 4.49 1.94
CA PHE A 99 16.16 5.64 1.70
C PHE A 99 15.03 5.22 0.75
N ASN A 100 13.84 5.71 0.98
CA ASN A 100 12.72 5.54 0.05
C ASN A 100 11.97 6.85 -0.14
N ASP A 101 11.47 7.06 -1.35
CA ASP A 101 10.72 8.24 -1.74
C ASP A 101 9.67 7.90 -2.80
N GLY A 102 8.66 8.76 -2.94
CA GLY A 102 7.66 8.63 -3.98
C GLY A 102 7.15 9.97 -4.45
N ARG A 103 7.14 10.18 -5.77
CA ARG A 103 6.73 11.46 -6.36
C ARG A 103 6.12 11.30 -7.75
N VAL A 104 5.31 12.28 -8.13
CA VAL A 104 4.89 12.46 -9.52
C VAL A 104 6.11 12.96 -10.30
N VAL A 105 6.42 12.30 -11.41
CA VAL A 105 7.58 12.64 -12.23
C VAL A 105 7.19 13.18 -13.60
N ASP A 106 5.97 12.86 -14.06
CA ASP A 106 5.50 13.29 -15.37
C ASP A 106 3.96 13.23 -15.42
N GLU A 107 3.38 13.92 -16.42
CA GLU A 107 1.95 13.84 -16.70
C GLU A 107 1.69 13.98 -18.22
N ASP A 108 0.63 13.31 -18.68
CA ASP A 108 0.05 13.49 -20.00
C ASP A 108 -1.43 13.94 -19.88
N LYS A 109 -2.11 14.03 -21.01
CA LYS A 109 -3.55 14.40 -21.04
C LYS A 109 -4.43 13.47 -20.22
N SER A 110 -4.03 12.21 -20.07
CA SER A 110 -4.85 11.14 -19.49
C SER A 110 -4.34 10.61 -18.16
N ASN A 111 -3.07 10.82 -17.82
CA ASN A 111 -2.42 10.17 -16.69
C ASN A 111 -1.42 11.06 -15.98
N TYR A 112 -1.18 10.70 -14.70
CA TYR A 112 0.05 11.02 -13.97
C TYR A 112 0.97 9.80 -13.94
N TYR A 113 2.26 10.02 -14.00
CA TYR A 113 3.31 9.01 -13.84
C TYR A 113 3.99 9.22 -12.50
N VAL A 114 3.94 8.19 -11.67
CA VAL A 114 4.44 8.25 -10.29
C VAL A 114 5.58 7.27 -10.15
N ASN A 115 6.73 7.74 -9.67
CA ASN A 115 7.87 6.90 -9.32
C ASN A 115 7.90 6.65 -7.82
N GLY A 116 8.11 5.37 -7.45
CA GLY A 116 8.61 4.99 -6.15
C GLY A 116 10.09 4.64 -6.28
N ILE A 117 10.87 5.11 -5.34
CA ILE A 117 12.33 4.97 -5.32
C ILE A 117 12.70 4.26 -4.01
N PHE A 118 13.60 3.30 -4.11
CA PHE A 118 14.31 2.73 -2.96
C PHE A 118 15.81 2.74 -3.25
N PHE A 119 16.58 3.23 -2.32
CA PHE A 119 18.03 3.28 -2.39
C PHE A 119 18.64 2.57 -1.19
N ASP A 120 19.40 1.51 -1.46
CA ASP A 120 20.19 0.79 -0.45
C ASP A 120 21.59 1.43 -0.39
N LEU A 121 21.88 2.08 0.73
CA LEU A 121 23.13 2.83 0.93
C LEU A 121 24.35 1.90 1.07
N GLU A 122 24.17 0.69 1.60
CA GLU A 122 25.28 -0.26 1.73
C GLU A 122 25.59 -0.95 0.42
N ALA A 123 24.55 -1.37 -0.31
CA ALA A 123 24.71 -2.05 -1.59
C ALA A 123 24.95 -1.08 -2.76
N ASN A 124 24.83 0.23 -2.54
CA ASN A 124 24.81 1.27 -3.57
C ASN A 124 23.86 0.92 -4.74
N LEU A 125 22.68 0.44 -4.39
CA LEU A 125 21.68 -0.04 -5.34
C LEU A 125 20.45 0.87 -5.32
N THR A 126 20.04 1.36 -6.50
CA THR A 126 18.81 2.13 -6.67
C THR A 126 17.79 1.30 -7.44
N THR A 127 16.58 1.21 -6.90
CA THR A 127 15.44 0.61 -7.58
C THR A 127 14.34 1.63 -7.77
N ILE A 128 13.87 1.77 -9.02
CA ILE A 128 12.75 2.67 -9.37
C ILE A 128 11.60 1.81 -9.92
N ARG A 129 10.39 2.09 -9.46
CA ARG A 129 9.14 1.50 -9.97
C ARG A 129 8.15 2.58 -10.33
N GLN A 130 7.70 2.58 -11.58
CA GLN A 130 6.74 3.55 -12.08
C GLN A 130 5.32 2.98 -12.05
N ILE A 131 4.38 3.81 -11.65
CA ILE A 131 2.94 3.53 -11.68
C ILE A 131 2.25 4.63 -12.49
N LYS A 132 1.34 4.20 -13.37
CA LYS A 132 0.47 5.07 -14.15
C LYS A 132 -0.85 5.26 -13.39
N VAL A 133 -1.23 6.52 -13.15
CA VAL A 133 -2.45 6.92 -12.44
C VAL A 133 -3.36 7.67 -13.40
N SER A 134 -4.50 7.07 -13.78
CA SER A 134 -5.45 7.70 -14.71
C SER A 134 -6.09 8.95 -14.11
N LYS A 135 -6.20 10.02 -14.91
CA LYS A 135 -6.97 11.24 -14.60
C LYS A 135 -8.48 11.03 -14.71
N PHE A 136 -8.90 9.89 -15.20
CA PHE A 136 -10.29 9.53 -15.44
C PHE A 136 -10.71 8.35 -14.56
N TYR A 137 -12.02 8.24 -14.32
CA TYR A 137 -12.63 7.08 -13.69
C TYR A 137 -13.99 6.79 -14.30
N LYS A 138 -14.51 5.58 -14.12
CA LYS A 138 -15.85 5.19 -14.54
C LYS A 138 -16.80 5.32 -13.35
N PRO A 139 -17.76 6.26 -13.38
CA PRO A 139 -18.78 6.35 -12.34
C PRO A 139 -19.67 5.12 -12.32
N LYS A 140 -20.22 4.78 -11.15
CA LYS A 140 -21.16 3.67 -11.00
C LYS A 140 -22.39 3.88 -11.89
N GLY A 141 -22.74 2.87 -12.71
CA GLY A 141 -23.89 2.93 -13.63
C GLY A 141 -23.69 3.75 -14.91
N SER A 142 -22.51 4.33 -15.11
CA SER A 142 -22.18 5.06 -16.35
C SER A 142 -21.54 4.16 -17.39
N GLN A 143 -21.87 4.36 -18.68
CA GLN A 143 -21.17 3.70 -19.79
C GLN A 143 -19.88 4.40 -20.19
N GLY A 144 -19.63 5.64 -19.71
CA GLY A 144 -18.46 6.45 -20.06
C GLY A 144 -17.51 6.67 -18.89
N VAL A 145 -16.28 7.08 -19.22
CA VAL A 145 -15.30 7.57 -18.25
C VAL A 145 -15.39 9.09 -18.13
N VAL A 146 -15.25 9.61 -16.93
CA VAL A 146 -15.28 11.05 -16.63
C VAL A 146 -14.00 11.47 -15.93
N PRO A 147 -13.58 12.75 -16.04
CA PRO A 147 -12.44 13.25 -15.31
C PRO A 147 -12.66 13.13 -13.78
N ARG A 148 -11.61 12.82 -13.04
CA ARG A 148 -11.63 12.91 -11.58
C ARG A 148 -11.67 14.38 -11.18
N ASN A 149 -12.45 14.69 -10.13
CA ASN A 149 -12.32 16.00 -9.48
C ASN A 149 -11.00 16.10 -8.69
N ALA A 150 -10.67 17.28 -8.15
CA ALA A 150 -9.40 17.52 -7.48
C ALA A 150 -9.17 16.58 -6.30
N ASP A 151 -10.18 16.34 -5.45
CA ASP A 151 -10.06 15.47 -4.26
C ASP A 151 -9.86 14.01 -4.67
N MET A 152 -10.64 13.53 -5.65
CA MET A 152 -10.49 12.17 -6.18
C MET A 152 -9.12 12.00 -6.85
N MET A 153 -8.61 13.02 -7.51
CA MET A 153 -7.31 12.99 -8.15
C MET A 153 -6.20 12.95 -7.11
N TYR A 154 -6.28 13.77 -6.07
CA TYR A 154 -5.35 13.76 -4.96
C TYR A 154 -5.27 12.37 -4.32
N LEU A 155 -6.40 11.75 -3.97
CA LEU A 155 -6.45 10.40 -3.40
C LEU A 155 -5.87 9.34 -4.33
N ALA A 156 -6.17 9.42 -5.64
CA ALA A 156 -5.65 8.49 -6.64
C ALA A 156 -4.12 8.60 -6.79
N VAL A 157 -3.56 9.82 -6.76
CA VAL A 157 -2.12 10.06 -6.80
C VAL A 157 -1.46 9.54 -5.53
N GLN A 158 -2.01 9.79 -4.34
CA GLN A 158 -1.47 9.27 -3.08
C GLN A 158 -1.46 7.74 -3.05
N ALA A 159 -2.53 7.09 -3.54
CA ALA A 159 -2.57 5.63 -3.69
C ALA A 159 -1.52 5.13 -4.70
N GLY A 160 -1.33 5.86 -5.81
CA GLY A 160 -0.29 5.58 -6.81
C GLY A 160 1.13 5.67 -6.21
N ILE A 161 1.42 6.73 -5.45
CA ILE A 161 2.69 6.92 -4.73
C ILE A 161 2.93 5.75 -3.77
N SER A 162 1.95 5.44 -2.92
CA SER A 162 2.06 4.32 -1.97
C SER A 162 2.34 2.99 -2.67
N LYS A 163 1.68 2.73 -3.81
CA LYS A 163 1.90 1.52 -4.61
C LYS A 163 3.29 1.50 -5.25
N ALA A 164 3.76 2.63 -5.78
CA ALA A 164 5.08 2.74 -6.40
C ALA A 164 6.20 2.53 -5.38
N VAL A 165 6.13 3.18 -4.21
CA VAL A 165 7.08 3.03 -3.10
C VAL A 165 7.10 1.59 -2.59
N ARG A 166 5.92 0.99 -2.32
CA ARG A 166 5.83 -0.43 -1.94
C ARG A 166 6.56 -1.33 -2.94
N ASN A 167 6.28 -1.16 -4.23
CA ASN A 167 6.88 -1.99 -5.27
C ASN A 167 8.39 -1.77 -5.39
N ALA A 168 8.90 -0.56 -5.17
CA ALA A 168 10.33 -0.27 -5.16
C ALA A 168 11.02 -0.95 -3.98
N ILE A 169 10.46 -0.84 -2.78
CA ILE A 169 10.98 -1.49 -1.56
C ILE A 169 11.03 -3.01 -1.75
N LEU A 170 9.89 -3.62 -2.09
CA LEU A 170 9.78 -5.09 -2.19
C LEU A 170 10.65 -5.69 -3.31
N ALA A 171 10.92 -4.91 -4.37
CA ALA A 171 11.82 -5.35 -5.44
C ALA A 171 13.31 -5.26 -5.08
N SER A 172 13.65 -4.55 -4.01
CA SER A 172 15.02 -4.34 -3.56
C SER A 172 15.42 -5.24 -2.40
N LEU A 173 14.44 -5.60 -1.58
CA LEU A 173 14.69 -6.45 -0.41
C LEU A 173 14.84 -7.92 -0.83
N PRO A 174 15.65 -8.71 -0.11
CA PRO A 174 15.76 -10.14 -0.38
C PRO A 174 14.43 -10.86 -0.24
N ASP A 175 14.08 -11.68 -1.23
CA ASP A 175 12.81 -12.40 -1.27
C ASP A 175 12.61 -13.29 -0.03
N TRP A 176 13.66 -13.94 0.48
CA TRP A 176 13.59 -14.75 1.69
C TRP A 176 13.10 -13.98 2.91
N LEU A 177 13.48 -12.69 3.06
CA LEU A 177 13.04 -11.85 4.18
C LEU A 177 11.58 -11.45 4.00
N VAL A 178 11.21 -11.03 2.79
CA VAL A 178 9.84 -10.63 2.44
C VAL A 178 8.86 -11.79 2.66
N GLN A 179 9.19 -12.99 2.16
CA GLN A 179 8.37 -14.19 2.32
C GLN A 179 8.28 -14.64 3.78
N ALA A 180 9.41 -14.64 4.52
CA ALA A 180 9.41 -15.00 5.93
C ALA A 180 8.54 -14.06 6.76
N TYR A 181 8.60 -12.74 6.50
CA TYR A 181 7.76 -11.73 7.15
C TYR A 181 6.28 -11.93 6.82
N PHE A 182 5.96 -12.13 5.56
CA PHE A 182 4.59 -12.36 5.08
C PHE A 182 3.98 -13.60 5.72
N ASN A 183 4.69 -14.73 5.73
CA ASN A 183 4.24 -15.97 6.33
C ASN A 183 4.08 -15.84 7.84
N LYS A 184 5.01 -15.17 8.53
CA LYS A 184 4.90 -14.90 9.97
C LYS A 184 3.69 -14.04 10.30
N ALA A 185 3.39 -13.02 9.48
CA ALA A 185 2.20 -12.18 9.66
C ALA A 185 0.91 -13.00 9.55
N LYS A 186 0.79 -13.88 8.55
CA LYS A 186 -0.37 -14.78 8.40
C LYS A 186 -0.49 -15.74 9.59
N GLN A 187 0.62 -16.31 10.05
CA GLN A 187 0.62 -17.18 11.23
C GLN A 187 0.12 -16.48 12.49
N LEU A 188 0.54 -15.22 12.72
CA LEU A 188 0.11 -14.43 13.85
C LEU A 188 -1.37 -14.01 13.76
N VAL A 189 -1.90 -13.87 12.54
CA VAL A 189 -3.34 -13.67 12.33
C VAL A 189 -4.12 -14.93 12.70
N ILE A 190 -3.67 -16.10 12.31
CA ILE A 190 -4.35 -17.37 12.66
C ILE A 190 -4.21 -17.66 14.14
N ASN A 191 -2.97 -17.57 14.66
CA ASN A 191 -2.60 -17.90 16.03
C ASN A 191 -2.03 -16.65 16.73
N PRO A 192 -2.87 -15.71 17.16
CA PRO A 192 -2.40 -14.51 17.85
C PRO A 192 -1.75 -14.86 19.18
N PRO A 193 -0.74 -14.09 19.62
CA PRO A 193 -0.18 -14.25 20.95
C PRO A 193 -1.28 -14.14 22.01
N LYS A 194 -1.25 -15.04 22.99
CA LYS A 194 -2.21 -14.99 24.10
C LYS A 194 -1.98 -13.74 24.95
N GLU A 195 -2.95 -12.84 24.95
CA GLU A 195 -2.95 -11.74 25.91
C GLU A 195 -3.23 -12.30 27.31
N GLN A 196 -2.47 -11.86 28.32
CA GLN A 196 -2.68 -12.30 29.69
C GLN A 196 -4.12 -12.01 30.13
N GLY A 197 -4.84 -13.06 30.54
CA GLY A 197 -6.22 -12.98 31.06
C GLY A 197 -7.34 -12.90 30.02
N LYS A 198 -7.04 -13.04 28.72
CA LYS A 198 -8.06 -13.12 27.66
C LYS A 198 -8.00 -14.47 26.94
N GLU A 199 -9.15 -15.13 26.80
CA GLU A 199 -9.28 -16.26 25.89
C GLU A 199 -9.20 -15.77 24.43
N THR A 200 -8.43 -16.48 23.60
CA THR A 200 -8.38 -16.21 22.16
C THR A 200 -9.72 -16.61 21.55
N GLU A 201 -10.40 -15.67 20.92
CA GLU A 201 -11.65 -15.94 20.21
C GLU A 201 -11.46 -17.03 19.14
N SER A 202 -12.46 -17.88 18.97
CA SER A 202 -12.43 -18.91 17.93
C SER A 202 -12.29 -18.27 16.53
N ILE A 203 -11.72 -19.03 15.59
CA ILE A 203 -11.54 -18.57 14.21
C ILE A 203 -12.88 -18.18 13.58
N GLN A 204 -13.96 -18.96 13.85
CA GLN A 204 -15.30 -18.69 13.34
C GLN A 204 -15.83 -17.32 13.80
N VAL A 205 -15.67 -16.99 15.08
CA VAL A 205 -16.08 -15.68 15.62
C VAL A 205 -15.29 -14.56 14.93
N ARG A 206 -14.00 -14.76 14.70
CA ARG A 206 -13.13 -13.79 14.04
C ARG A 206 -13.47 -13.63 12.55
N VAL A 207 -13.85 -14.69 11.86
CA VAL A 207 -14.38 -14.65 10.48
C VAL A 207 -15.65 -13.82 10.43
N GLN A 208 -16.61 -14.05 11.34
CA GLN A 208 -17.85 -13.26 11.38
C GLN A 208 -17.59 -11.77 11.67
N LYS A 209 -16.66 -11.46 12.58
CA LYS A 209 -16.22 -10.08 12.82
C LYS A 209 -15.58 -9.45 11.57
N GLY A 210 -14.74 -10.20 10.86
CA GLY A 210 -14.13 -9.75 9.60
C GLY A 210 -15.17 -9.41 8.54
N LYS A 211 -16.17 -10.28 8.33
CA LYS A 211 -17.31 -10.02 7.44
C LYS A 211 -18.04 -8.72 7.84
N ALA A 212 -18.42 -8.60 9.12
CA ALA A 212 -19.15 -7.44 9.64
C ALA A 212 -18.38 -6.12 9.45
N ILE A 213 -17.07 -6.13 9.67
CA ILE A 213 -16.21 -4.95 9.47
C ILE A 213 -16.18 -4.54 8.00
N ILE A 214 -16.03 -5.48 7.07
CA ILE A 214 -16.04 -5.18 5.62
C ILE A 214 -17.39 -4.62 5.21
N CYS A 215 -18.49 -5.26 5.63
CA CYS A 215 -19.84 -4.81 5.33
C CYS A 215 -20.09 -3.38 5.80
N LYS A 216 -19.69 -3.06 7.03
CA LYS A 216 -19.86 -1.73 7.62
C LYS A 216 -19.00 -0.68 6.94
N GLU A 217 -17.71 -0.93 6.77
CA GLU A 217 -16.74 0.06 6.25
C GLU A 217 -16.98 0.38 4.77
N PHE A 218 -17.28 -0.64 3.98
CA PHE A 218 -17.41 -0.49 2.52
C PHE A 218 -18.85 -0.48 2.02
N LYS A 219 -19.84 -0.46 2.92
CA LYS A 219 -21.28 -0.46 2.58
C LYS A 219 -21.67 -1.62 1.66
N VAL A 220 -21.14 -2.81 1.98
CA VAL A 220 -21.47 -4.09 1.34
C VAL A 220 -22.62 -4.72 2.14
N THR A 221 -23.63 -5.26 1.47
CA THR A 221 -24.72 -5.97 2.14
C THR A 221 -24.26 -7.36 2.61
N ALA A 222 -25.00 -7.96 3.56
CA ALA A 222 -24.72 -9.31 4.00
C ALA A 222 -24.86 -10.32 2.85
N ASP A 223 -25.88 -10.15 1.99
CA ASP A 223 -26.10 -11.00 0.82
C ASP A 223 -24.97 -10.89 -0.20
N GLU A 224 -24.46 -9.68 -0.48
CA GLU A 224 -23.30 -9.46 -1.34
C GLU A 224 -22.04 -10.15 -0.78
N MET A 225 -21.84 -10.10 0.55
CA MET A 225 -20.71 -10.75 1.21
C MET A 225 -20.82 -12.29 1.13
N GLU A 226 -21.98 -12.86 1.42
CA GLU A 226 -22.17 -14.32 1.35
C GLU A 226 -22.08 -14.83 -0.09
N ALA A 227 -22.65 -14.09 -1.04
CA ALA A 227 -22.50 -14.41 -2.47
C ALA A 227 -21.03 -14.37 -2.91
N TYR A 228 -20.27 -13.38 -2.43
CA TYR A 228 -18.83 -13.29 -2.69
C TYR A 228 -18.08 -14.51 -2.15
N ILE A 229 -18.31 -14.90 -0.89
CA ILE A 229 -17.64 -16.05 -0.26
C ILE A 229 -18.01 -17.33 -1.01
N THR A 230 -19.29 -17.56 -1.29
CA THR A 230 -19.77 -18.73 -2.00
C THR A 230 -19.15 -18.82 -3.41
N ASN A 231 -19.11 -17.71 -4.12
CA ASN A 231 -18.51 -17.65 -5.45
C ASN A 231 -17.00 -17.90 -5.48
N ASN A 232 -16.30 -17.74 -4.36
CA ASN A 232 -14.86 -17.96 -4.26
C ASN A 232 -14.52 -19.10 -3.29
N ALA A 233 -15.47 -20.00 -2.98
CA ALA A 233 -15.29 -21.08 -2.00
C ALA A 233 -14.09 -21.98 -2.33
N ASP A 234 -13.83 -22.22 -3.62
CA ASP A 234 -12.70 -23.03 -4.07
C ASP A 234 -11.31 -22.40 -3.76
N CYS A 235 -11.28 -21.13 -3.36
CA CYS A 235 -10.05 -20.44 -2.98
C CYS A 235 -9.69 -20.61 -1.50
N TYR A 236 -10.55 -21.24 -0.70
CA TYR A 236 -10.36 -21.39 0.75
C TYR A 236 -10.39 -22.87 1.13
N GLU A 237 -9.37 -23.31 1.87
CA GLU A 237 -9.32 -24.70 2.37
C GLU A 237 -10.09 -24.84 3.69
N ASP A 238 -10.11 -23.78 4.50
CA ASP A 238 -10.69 -23.75 5.84
C ASP A 238 -11.05 -22.32 6.31
N ASP A 239 -11.60 -22.20 7.50
CA ASP A 239 -11.92 -20.92 8.14
C ASP A 239 -10.66 -20.06 8.41
N ALA A 240 -9.48 -20.66 8.55
CA ALA A 240 -8.25 -19.92 8.78
C ALA A 240 -7.77 -19.22 7.47
N SER A 241 -7.86 -19.93 6.35
CA SER A 241 -7.58 -19.36 5.02
C SER A 241 -8.61 -18.29 4.66
N LEU A 242 -9.88 -18.50 4.94
CA LEU A 242 -10.93 -17.49 4.77
C LEU A 242 -10.68 -16.25 5.65
N LEU A 243 -10.31 -16.42 6.93
CA LEU A 243 -9.97 -15.29 7.82
C LEU A 243 -8.82 -14.46 7.28
N THR A 244 -7.74 -15.13 6.86
CA THR A 244 -6.57 -14.43 6.30
C THR A 244 -6.94 -13.70 5.01
N HIS A 245 -7.76 -14.30 4.16
CA HIS A 245 -8.25 -13.67 2.95
C HIS A 245 -9.11 -12.44 3.25
N LEU A 246 -10.09 -12.51 4.15
CA LEU A 246 -10.97 -11.38 4.49
C LEU A 246 -10.18 -10.18 5.03
N LEU A 247 -9.15 -10.42 5.87
CA LEU A 247 -8.29 -9.35 6.36
C LEU A 247 -7.42 -8.75 5.24
N GLY A 248 -6.87 -9.59 4.37
CA GLY A 248 -6.12 -9.15 3.20
C GLY A 248 -6.98 -8.37 2.21
N LEU A 249 -8.23 -8.79 2.01
CA LEU A 249 -9.21 -8.10 1.17
C LEU A 249 -9.57 -6.73 1.75
N PHE A 250 -9.81 -6.66 3.06
CA PHE A 250 -10.04 -5.39 3.75
C PHE A 250 -8.90 -4.40 3.50
N ASN A 251 -7.66 -4.85 3.63
CA ASN A 251 -6.49 -4.02 3.36
C ASN A 251 -6.40 -3.59 1.89
N GLY A 252 -6.64 -4.51 0.95
CA GLY A 252 -6.64 -4.22 -0.48
C GLY A 252 -7.67 -3.17 -0.89
N LEU A 253 -8.87 -3.23 -0.31
CA LEU A 253 -9.93 -2.24 -0.49
C LEU A 253 -9.55 -0.89 0.15
N LYS A 254 -9.04 -0.91 1.38
CA LYS A 254 -8.66 0.30 2.11
C LYS A 254 -7.48 1.03 1.48
N ASP A 255 -6.51 0.30 0.96
CA ASP A 255 -5.33 0.85 0.28
C ASP A 255 -5.62 1.23 -1.20
N GLY A 256 -6.87 1.05 -1.66
CA GLY A 256 -7.29 1.40 -3.03
C GLY A 256 -6.65 0.53 -4.11
N GLN A 257 -6.19 -0.67 -3.78
CA GLN A 257 -5.62 -1.62 -4.76
C GLN A 257 -6.70 -2.25 -5.62
N ILE A 258 -7.88 -2.43 -5.06
CA ILE A 258 -9.09 -2.92 -5.69
C ILE A 258 -10.29 -2.12 -5.17
N ASN A 259 -11.33 -1.99 -5.94
CA ASN A 259 -12.53 -1.30 -5.49
C ASN A 259 -13.68 -2.28 -5.18
N VAL A 260 -14.65 -1.79 -4.41
CA VAL A 260 -15.81 -2.57 -3.91
C VAL A 260 -16.61 -3.18 -5.07
N ASP A 261 -16.85 -2.42 -6.13
CA ASP A 261 -17.67 -2.89 -7.26
C ASP A 261 -16.96 -4.01 -8.05
N GLN A 262 -15.63 -3.97 -8.15
CA GLN A 262 -14.85 -5.05 -8.77
C GLN A 262 -14.95 -6.37 -7.98
N VAL A 263 -15.05 -6.29 -6.66
CA VAL A 263 -15.07 -7.46 -5.78
C VAL A 263 -16.48 -8.03 -5.63
N PHE A 264 -17.42 -7.17 -5.21
CA PHE A 264 -18.76 -7.62 -4.76
C PHE A 264 -19.84 -7.48 -5.85
N ARG A 265 -19.57 -6.70 -6.91
CA ARG A 265 -20.54 -6.39 -7.97
C ARG A 265 -19.93 -6.52 -9.37
N PRO A 266 -19.31 -7.67 -9.70
CA PRO A 266 -18.52 -7.82 -10.95
C PRO A 266 -19.32 -7.60 -12.23
N LYS A 267 -20.64 -7.80 -12.23
CA LYS A 267 -21.50 -7.51 -13.40
C LYS A 267 -21.56 -6.01 -13.75
N ASN A 268 -21.17 -5.14 -12.80
CA ASN A 268 -21.10 -3.69 -12.98
C ASN A 268 -19.67 -3.19 -13.26
N ALA A 269 -18.70 -4.09 -13.15
CA ALA A 269 -17.27 -3.80 -13.35
C ALA A 269 -16.84 -4.25 -14.76
N GLU A 270 -17.34 -3.58 -15.82
CA GLU A 270 -16.72 -3.71 -17.14
C GLU A 270 -15.29 -3.13 -17.05
N HIS A 271 -14.30 -3.93 -17.50
CA HIS A 271 -12.94 -3.45 -17.67
C HIS A 271 -12.97 -2.22 -18.56
N PRO A 272 -12.32 -1.10 -18.18
CA PRO A 272 -12.18 0.02 -19.08
C PRO A 272 -11.31 -0.47 -20.27
N GLU A 273 -11.93 -0.76 -21.41
CA GLU A 273 -11.19 -0.86 -22.65
C GLU A 273 -10.52 0.50 -22.88
N MET A 274 -9.20 0.50 -22.93
CA MET A 274 -8.48 1.69 -23.34
C MET A 274 -8.92 2.07 -24.74
N PRO A 275 -9.18 3.36 -25.03
CA PRO A 275 -9.47 3.80 -26.39
C PRO A 275 -8.33 3.32 -27.29
N ARG A 276 -8.63 2.47 -28.26
CA ARG A 276 -7.68 2.12 -29.32
C ARG A 276 -7.42 3.41 -30.09
N GLU A 277 -6.19 3.89 -30.08
CA GLU A 277 -5.78 4.95 -30.99
C GLU A 277 -6.11 4.47 -32.43
N LYS A 278 -7.01 5.18 -33.08
CA LYS A 278 -7.20 5.01 -34.51
C LYS A 278 -5.91 5.47 -35.19
N LYS A 279 -5.25 4.53 -35.85
CA LYS A 279 -4.12 4.81 -36.72
C LYS A 279 -4.55 5.66 -37.89
#